data_b9a78df975f910cf31df0d700491e1cf
#
_entry.id   b9a78df975f910cf31df0d700491e1cf
#
_cell.length_a   1.000
_cell.length_b   1.000
_cell.length_c   1.000
_cell.angle_alpha   90.00
_cell.angle_beta   90.00
_cell.angle_gamma   90.00
#
_symmetry.space_group_name_H-M   'P 1'
#
loop_
_entity.id
_entity.type
_entity.pdbx_description
1 polymer ?
#
loop_
_entity_poly.entity_id
_entity_poly.type
_entity_poly.pdbx_seq_one_letter_code
_entity_poly.pdbx_strand_id
1 'polypeptide(L)'
;MPLLLRCCCVAALCVFGVLRTQAQTPSDVPLSLAWDVAADARNAALGGLDVAPVQGDGWSMLVHPAAIDSTVEQHLYTSYLDYFAGMRTGAMAVPLAPSGRRASMVGVRFATYGEFEGVTAAGDPTGAFSGGDYAMQYGTSWTFDTLWVVGVSGFAGLRNLEQVNAGVVGLDFGVVRRSRNGYGAVGLLVSNLGFQEDFSGIMPDGRLPHNVQLGVTQSFPNAPFTFHLRLQRLETWDLAPAGTYDDLYDPLTGTIIPNDTWVWGDQFFRHLSGGVTLNLGTHLRGYLGYNHQRQKTMAAAGRTGVNGLSLGLRGQFRSIDFSLARSVYHFAGSSTHLGLVLRLPNQAGKTPPVKP
;
A
#
# COMPACT_ATOMS: atom_id res chain seq x y z
N MET A 1 -11.11 -24.52 24.23
CA MET A 1 -10.86 -24.06 22.85
C MET A 1 -12.10 -23.58 22.05
N PRO A 2 -13.36 -23.90 22.35
CA PRO A 2 -14.50 -23.41 21.56
C PRO A 2 -14.98 -21.99 21.90
N LEU A 3 -14.66 -21.45 23.09
CA LEU A 3 -15.16 -20.14 23.52
C LEU A 3 -14.44 -18.96 22.84
N LEU A 4 -13.13 -19.07 22.67
CA LEU A 4 -12.31 -18.04 21.98
C LEU A 4 -12.65 -17.91 20.49
N LEU A 5 -12.99 -19.01 19.83
CA LEU A 5 -13.38 -18.99 18.42
C LEU A 5 -14.75 -18.32 18.24
N ARG A 6 -15.68 -18.50 19.20
CA ARG A 6 -16.98 -17.83 19.20
C ARG A 6 -16.88 -16.33 19.48
N CYS A 7 -16.00 -15.91 20.38
CA CYS A 7 -15.75 -14.49 20.62
C CYS A 7 -15.10 -13.79 19.41
N CYS A 8 -14.18 -14.44 18.71
CA CYS A 8 -13.59 -13.88 17.48
C CYS A 8 -14.61 -13.77 16.33
N CYS A 9 -15.51 -14.75 16.19
CA CYS A 9 -16.56 -14.68 15.17
C CYS A 9 -17.61 -13.60 15.51
N VAL A 10 -17.96 -13.43 16.77
CA VAL A 10 -18.88 -12.37 17.21
C VAL A 10 -18.25 -10.99 17.07
N ALA A 11 -16.97 -10.83 17.42
CA ALA A 11 -16.24 -9.59 17.21
C ALA A 11 -16.10 -9.25 15.73
N ALA A 12 -15.82 -10.24 14.87
CA ALA A 12 -15.79 -10.05 13.42
C ALA A 12 -17.17 -9.67 12.85
N LEU A 13 -18.23 -10.32 13.32
CA LEU A 13 -19.62 -9.99 12.94
C LEU A 13 -20.06 -8.61 13.45
N CYS A 14 -19.63 -8.20 14.64
CA CYS A 14 -19.90 -6.85 15.16
C CYS A 14 -19.15 -5.76 14.36
N VAL A 15 -17.93 -6.02 13.94
CA VAL A 15 -17.17 -5.10 13.05
C VAL A 15 -17.84 -5.01 11.68
N PHE A 16 -18.32 -6.11 11.12
CA PHE A 16 -19.09 -6.10 9.86
C PHE A 16 -20.48 -5.46 10.00
N GLY A 17 -21.11 -5.53 11.17
CA GLY A 17 -22.43 -4.93 11.41
C GLY A 17 -22.42 -3.41 11.57
N VAL A 18 -21.30 -2.81 11.91
CA VAL A 18 -21.13 -1.34 12.04
C VAL A 18 -20.69 -0.69 10.72
N LEU A 19 -20.13 -1.47 9.80
CA LEU A 19 -19.78 -1.02 8.45
C LEU A 19 -21.01 -1.03 7.52
N ARG A 20 -22.13 -0.48 7.96
CA ARG A 20 -23.20 -0.15 7.02
C ARG A 20 -22.68 0.95 6.09
N THR A 21 -22.31 0.49 4.93
CA THR A 21 -22.02 1.21 3.70
C THR A 21 -22.82 2.50 3.57
N GLN A 22 -22.23 3.62 3.88
CA GLN A 22 -22.58 4.82 3.12
C GLN A 22 -21.79 4.68 1.81
N ALA A 23 -22.51 4.59 0.70
CA ALA A 23 -21.95 4.82 -0.62
C ALA A 23 -21.05 6.05 -0.53
N GLN A 24 -19.87 5.99 -1.13
CA GLN A 24 -18.92 7.11 -1.13
C GLN A 24 -19.71 8.39 -1.42
N THR A 25 -19.87 9.21 -0.39
CA THR A 25 -20.38 10.56 -0.61
C THR A 25 -19.29 11.31 -1.38
N PRO A 26 -19.65 12.22 -2.32
CA PRO A 26 -18.67 13.02 -3.07
C PRO A 26 -17.72 13.88 -2.24
N SER A 27 -17.75 13.75 -0.92
CA SER A 27 -16.95 14.46 0.07
C SER A 27 -15.69 13.71 0.52
N ASP A 28 -15.38 12.53 -0.04
CA ASP A 28 -14.12 11.87 0.26
C ASP A 28 -12.96 12.65 -0.39
N VAL A 29 -12.08 13.14 0.44
CA VAL A 29 -10.90 13.89 -0.02
C VAL A 29 -9.97 12.93 -0.76
N PRO A 30 -9.41 13.30 -1.93
CA PRO A 30 -8.50 12.43 -2.64
C PRO A 30 -7.26 12.13 -1.78
N LEU A 31 -6.89 10.86 -1.73
CA LEU A 31 -5.68 10.43 -1.04
C LEU A 31 -4.45 11.02 -1.75
N SER A 32 -3.50 11.48 -0.96
CA SER A 32 -2.21 11.92 -1.45
C SER A 32 -1.45 10.78 -2.13
N LEU A 33 -0.63 11.11 -3.13
CA LEU A 33 0.27 10.15 -3.78
C LEU A 33 1.16 9.43 -2.77
N ALA A 34 1.56 10.08 -1.68
CA ALA A 34 2.39 9.48 -0.64
C ALA A 34 1.71 8.28 0.06
N TRP A 35 0.38 8.17 0.02
CA TRP A 35 -0.39 7.07 0.60
C TRP A 35 -1.05 6.15 -0.41
N ASP A 36 -1.32 6.64 -1.63
CA ASP A 36 -2.00 5.87 -2.66
C ASP A 36 -1.07 4.87 -3.35
N VAL A 37 0.21 5.18 -3.46
CA VAL A 37 1.21 4.29 -4.08
C VAL A 37 1.93 3.43 -3.04
N ALA A 38 2.51 2.32 -3.48
CA ALA A 38 3.32 1.47 -2.63
C ALA A 38 4.52 2.25 -2.06
N ALA A 39 4.67 2.24 -0.74
CA ALA A 39 5.74 2.96 -0.06
C ALA A 39 7.14 2.37 -0.30
N ASP A 40 7.24 1.17 -0.85
CA ASP A 40 8.50 0.47 -1.11
C ASP A 40 8.49 -0.36 -2.40
N ALA A 41 9.69 -0.68 -2.89
CA ALA A 41 9.88 -1.41 -4.14
C ALA A 41 9.34 -2.85 -4.08
N ARG A 42 9.44 -3.56 -2.94
CA ARG A 42 8.95 -4.94 -2.82
C ARG A 42 7.43 -4.99 -2.98
N ASN A 43 6.71 -4.16 -2.23
CA ASN A 43 5.25 -4.11 -2.32
C ASN A 43 4.78 -3.65 -3.71
N ALA A 44 5.47 -2.69 -4.32
CA ALA A 44 5.20 -2.28 -5.69
C ALA A 44 5.35 -3.45 -6.67
N ALA A 45 6.42 -4.23 -6.54
CA ALA A 45 6.71 -5.38 -7.38
C ALA A 45 5.74 -6.54 -7.21
N LEU A 46 5.10 -6.68 -6.05
CA LEU A 46 4.06 -7.67 -5.77
C LEU A 46 2.65 -7.25 -6.24
N GLY A 47 2.54 -6.13 -6.98
CA GLY A 47 1.25 -5.60 -7.45
C GLY A 47 0.48 -4.86 -6.36
N GLY A 48 1.06 -4.72 -5.17
CA GLY A 48 0.52 -4.01 -4.02
C GLY A 48 1.04 -4.56 -2.70
N LEU A 49 0.49 -4.05 -1.59
CA LEU A 49 0.93 -4.39 -0.25
C LEU A 49 0.83 -5.88 0.07
N ASP A 50 1.88 -6.44 0.66
CA ASP A 50 1.82 -7.73 1.36
C ASP A 50 1.12 -7.55 2.72
N VAL A 51 -0.16 -7.90 2.78
CA VAL A 51 -1.00 -7.76 3.99
C VAL A 51 -0.74 -8.88 5.00
N ALA A 52 -0.08 -9.95 4.59
CA ALA A 52 0.16 -11.12 5.42
C ALA A 52 1.65 -11.49 5.48
N PRO A 53 2.54 -10.63 6.00
CA PRO A 53 3.96 -10.94 6.07
C PRO A 53 4.22 -12.13 7.01
N VAL A 54 4.89 -13.15 6.51
CA VAL A 54 5.25 -14.37 7.30
C VAL A 54 6.23 -14.04 8.42
N GLN A 55 7.07 -13.04 8.20
CA GLN A 55 8.03 -12.50 9.18
C GLN A 55 7.90 -10.98 9.21
N GLY A 56 8.48 -10.35 10.23
CA GLY A 56 8.60 -8.91 10.27
C GLY A 56 9.30 -8.38 9.02
N ASP A 57 8.74 -7.32 8.47
CA ASP A 57 9.21 -6.74 7.23
C ASP A 57 9.41 -5.23 7.37
N GLY A 58 10.67 -4.84 7.45
CA GLY A 58 11.03 -3.43 7.57
C GLY A 58 10.62 -2.57 6.37
N TRP A 59 10.41 -3.17 5.20
CA TRP A 59 9.93 -2.45 4.04
C TRP A 59 8.43 -2.10 4.13
N SER A 60 7.65 -2.99 4.75
CA SER A 60 6.19 -2.84 4.86
C SER A 60 5.76 -2.11 6.14
N MET A 61 6.68 -1.79 7.07
CA MET A 61 6.33 -1.27 8.39
C MET A 61 5.60 0.09 8.35
N LEU A 62 5.80 0.91 7.32
CA LEU A 62 5.10 2.18 7.13
C LEU A 62 3.66 2.03 6.64
N VAL A 63 3.32 0.90 6.05
CA VAL A 63 1.99 0.68 5.44
C VAL A 63 1.17 -0.37 6.17
N HIS A 64 1.83 -1.24 6.97
CA HIS A 64 1.18 -2.28 7.74
C HIS A 64 1.75 -2.37 9.15
N PRO A 65 1.07 -1.87 10.18
CA PRO A 65 1.63 -1.81 11.52
C PRO A 65 1.95 -3.18 12.13
N ALA A 66 1.29 -4.27 11.73
CA ALA A 66 1.64 -5.61 12.19
C ALA A 66 2.84 -6.23 11.41
N ALA A 67 3.42 -5.54 10.42
CA ALA A 67 4.71 -5.91 9.85
C ALA A 67 5.90 -5.53 10.75
N ILE A 68 5.66 -4.67 11.74
CA ILE A 68 6.65 -4.28 12.75
C ILE A 68 6.71 -5.40 13.78
N ASP A 69 7.79 -6.15 13.86
CA ASP A 69 7.98 -7.13 14.92
C ASP A 69 9.44 -7.16 15.41
N SER A 70 9.71 -7.96 16.42
CA SER A 70 11.05 -8.06 17.02
C SER A 70 12.10 -8.67 16.09
N THR A 71 11.72 -9.21 14.93
CA THR A 71 12.63 -9.75 13.92
C THR A 71 13.09 -8.71 12.92
N VAL A 72 12.45 -7.54 12.87
CA VAL A 72 12.88 -6.43 12.01
C VAL A 72 14.17 -5.83 12.56
N GLU A 73 15.20 -5.88 11.74
CA GLU A 73 16.51 -5.35 12.08
C GLU A 73 16.48 -3.82 12.20
N GLN A 74 17.21 -3.27 13.18
CA GLN A 74 17.32 -1.83 13.43
C GLN A 74 18.21 -1.15 12.37
N HIS A 75 17.67 -1.00 11.17
CA HIS A 75 18.32 -0.40 10.03
C HIS A 75 17.52 0.81 9.56
N LEU A 76 18.14 1.68 8.80
CA LEU A 76 17.44 2.73 8.08
C LEU A 76 16.89 2.16 6.78
N TYR A 77 15.58 2.07 6.66
CA TYR A 77 14.86 1.70 5.45
C TYR A 77 14.50 2.95 4.70
N THR A 78 14.90 3.05 3.44
CA THR A 78 14.56 4.19 2.59
C THR A 78 14.03 3.71 1.26
N SER A 79 13.05 4.43 0.72
CA SER A 79 12.49 4.17 -0.59
C SER A 79 12.31 5.47 -1.36
N TYR A 80 12.40 5.37 -2.66
CA TYR A 80 12.18 6.46 -3.59
C TYR A 80 11.44 5.93 -4.81
N LEU A 81 10.44 6.65 -5.24
CA LEU A 81 9.65 6.37 -6.43
C LEU A 81 9.75 7.55 -7.38
N ASP A 82 10.23 7.28 -8.57
CA ASP A 82 10.07 8.17 -9.73
C ASP A 82 8.78 7.76 -10.46
N TYR A 83 7.77 8.61 -10.29
CA TYR A 83 6.45 8.42 -10.89
C TYR A 83 6.39 9.10 -12.25
N PHE A 84 5.30 8.95 -12.99
CA PHE A 84 5.15 9.67 -14.26
C PHE A 84 4.84 11.17 -14.03
N ALA A 85 4.95 11.98 -15.07
CA ALA A 85 4.67 13.43 -15.07
C ALA A 85 5.52 14.25 -14.07
N GLY A 86 6.74 13.82 -13.75
CA GLY A 86 7.63 14.55 -12.83
C GLY A 86 7.27 14.43 -11.35
N MET A 87 6.23 13.67 -11.03
CA MET A 87 5.87 13.40 -9.63
C MET A 87 6.87 12.41 -9.01
N ARG A 88 7.19 12.63 -7.74
CA ARG A 88 8.12 11.80 -6.98
C ARG A 88 7.59 11.57 -5.57
N THR A 89 7.83 10.39 -5.03
CA THR A 89 7.54 10.12 -3.62
C THR A 89 8.66 9.33 -2.99
N GLY A 90 8.78 9.44 -1.69
CA GLY A 90 9.74 8.68 -0.93
C GLY A 90 9.31 8.48 0.51
N ALA A 91 9.96 7.52 1.13
CA ALA A 91 9.72 7.20 2.52
C ALA A 91 11.02 6.78 3.21
N MET A 92 11.09 7.07 4.50
CA MET A 92 12.16 6.61 5.37
C MET A 92 11.54 6.08 6.65
N ALA A 93 12.07 4.98 7.16
CA ALA A 93 11.62 4.41 8.42
C ALA A 93 12.78 3.76 9.19
N VAL A 94 12.71 3.87 10.51
CA VAL A 94 13.65 3.25 11.44
C VAL A 94 12.86 2.49 12.48
N PRO A 95 13.04 1.15 12.59
CA PRO A 95 12.52 0.40 13.72
C PRO A 95 13.29 0.77 14.98
N LEU A 96 12.54 0.95 16.05
CA LEU A 96 13.10 1.21 17.38
C LEU A 96 13.47 -0.11 18.06
N ALA A 97 14.33 -0.03 19.09
CA ALA A 97 14.69 -1.19 19.87
C ALA A 97 13.45 -1.89 20.44
N PRO A 98 13.27 -3.20 20.19
CA PRO A 98 12.12 -3.92 20.70
C PRO A 98 12.19 -4.03 22.23
N SER A 99 11.03 -3.98 22.88
CA SER A 99 10.90 -4.14 24.33
C SER A 99 9.95 -5.28 24.65
N GLY A 100 10.50 -6.43 24.98
CA GLY A 100 9.72 -7.64 25.22
C GLY A 100 8.94 -8.08 23.97
N ARG A 101 7.61 -8.06 24.05
CA ARG A 101 6.72 -8.42 22.95
C ARG A 101 6.32 -7.24 22.05
N ARG A 102 6.79 -6.05 22.39
CA ARG A 102 6.46 -4.82 21.68
C ARG A 102 7.60 -4.43 20.74
N ALA A 103 7.26 -4.10 19.52
CA ALA A 103 8.14 -3.46 18.54
C ALA A 103 7.50 -2.15 18.06
N SER A 104 8.33 -1.17 17.72
CA SER A 104 7.85 0.16 17.30
C SER A 104 8.71 0.70 16.18
N MET A 105 8.20 1.68 15.43
CA MET A 105 8.95 2.38 14.41
C MET A 105 8.59 3.86 14.38
N VAL A 106 9.49 4.67 13.84
CA VAL A 106 9.21 6.02 13.37
C VAL A 106 9.54 6.11 11.89
N GLY A 107 8.80 6.93 11.17
CA GLY A 107 9.04 7.12 9.76
C GLY A 107 8.50 8.43 9.25
N VAL A 108 8.92 8.77 8.04
CA VAL A 108 8.46 9.94 7.29
C VAL A 108 8.13 9.51 5.87
N ARG A 109 7.15 10.18 5.29
CA ARG A 109 6.79 10.06 3.88
C ARG A 109 6.72 11.44 3.26
N PHE A 110 7.07 11.53 2.00
CA PHE A 110 6.90 12.76 1.22
C PHE A 110 6.45 12.43 -0.20
N ALA A 111 5.74 13.35 -0.80
CA ALA A 111 5.48 13.36 -2.23
C ALA A 111 5.69 14.77 -2.75
N THR A 112 6.24 14.88 -3.96
CA THR A 112 6.34 16.13 -4.71
C THR A 112 5.63 15.94 -6.04
N TYR A 113 4.86 16.94 -6.43
CA TYR A 113 4.03 16.88 -7.63
C TYR A 113 4.70 17.46 -8.86
N GLY A 114 5.97 17.88 -8.74
CA GLY A 114 6.69 18.55 -9.80
C GLY A 114 6.42 20.05 -9.84
N GLU A 115 6.73 20.65 -10.95
CA GLU A 115 6.54 22.08 -11.21
C GLU A 115 5.41 22.27 -12.23
N PHE A 116 4.52 23.21 -11.95
CA PHE A 116 3.40 23.56 -12.81
C PHE A 116 3.55 24.99 -13.28
N GLU A 117 3.26 25.25 -14.54
CA GLU A 117 3.18 26.59 -15.09
C GLU A 117 1.77 27.14 -14.83
N GLY A 118 1.71 28.20 -14.02
CA GLY A 118 0.46 28.91 -13.76
C GLY A 118 0.08 29.78 -14.94
N VAL A 119 -1.20 29.78 -15.29
CA VAL A 119 -1.75 30.67 -16.32
C VAL A 119 -3.05 31.31 -15.82
N THR A 120 -3.30 32.57 -16.22
CA THR A 120 -4.57 33.23 -15.99
C THR A 120 -5.68 32.62 -16.83
N ALA A 121 -6.93 32.94 -16.55
CA ALA A 121 -8.06 32.54 -17.40
C ALA A 121 -7.95 33.11 -18.86
N ALA A 122 -7.16 34.15 -19.08
CA ALA A 122 -6.84 34.71 -20.39
C ALA A 122 -5.67 34.00 -21.10
N GLY A 123 -4.98 33.07 -20.41
CA GLY A 123 -3.83 32.34 -20.93
C GLY A 123 -2.46 33.00 -20.65
N ASP A 124 -2.43 34.12 -19.90
CA ASP A 124 -1.18 34.77 -19.56
C ASP A 124 -0.42 34.00 -18.46
N PRO A 125 0.89 33.79 -18.55
CA PRO A 125 1.67 33.10 -17.53
C PRO A 125 1.67 33.87 -16.22
N THR A 126 1.40 33.18 -15.09
CA THR A 126 1.41 33.75 -13.73
C THR A 126 2.66 33.34 -12.93
N GLY A 127 3.55 32.52 -13.54
CA GLY A 127 4.72 31.98 -12.88
C GLY A 127 4.60 30.48 -12.62
N ALA A 128 5.70 29.88 -12.19
CA ALA A 128 5.72 28.46 -11.85
C ALA A 128 5.42 28.27 -10.35
N PHE A 129 4.69 27.21 -10.02
CA PHE A 129 4.45 26.77 -8.65
C PHE A 129 4.71 25.27 -8.50
N SER A 130 4.99 24.85 -7.29
CA SER A 130 5.19 23.44 -6.95
C SER A 130 4.29 23.05 -5.78
N GLY A 131 4.11 21.75 -5.61
CA GLY A 131 3.35 21.24 -4.49
C GLY A 131 3.96 19.97 -3.92
N GLY A 132 3.58 19.64 -2.70
CA GLY A 132 4.03 18.44 -2.04
C GLY A 132 3.27 18.12 -0.77
N ASP A 133 3.38 16.86 -0.36
CA ASP A 133 2.84 16.32 0.87
C ASP A 133 3.97 15.79 1.73
N TYR A 134 3.90 16.02 3.02
CA TYR A 134 4.89 15.57 3.99
C TYR A 134 4.17 14.99 5.20
N ALA A 135 4.60 13.85 5.69
CA ALA A 135 4.02 13.27 6.88
C ALA A 135 5.05 12.55 7.75
N MET A 136 4.77 12.56 9.04
CA MET A 136 5.43 11.75 10.04
C MET A 136 4.49 10.63 10.50
N GLN A 137 5.05 9.49 10.82
CA GLN A 137 4.31 8.32 11.27
C GLN A 137 5.03 7.64 12.44
N TYR A 138 4.25 7.22 13.41
CA TYR A 138 4.69 6.33 14.48
C TYR A 138 3.82 5.07 14.48
N GLY A 139 4.46 3.91 14.54
CA GLY A 139 3.80 2.63 14.60
C GLY A 139 4.30 1.76 15.74
N THR A 140 3.43 0.92 16.26
CA THR A 140 3.77 -0.06 17.30
C THR A 140 2.97 -1.33 17.11
N SER A 141 3.56 -2.45 17.46
CA SER A 141 2.93 -3.77 17.42
C SER A 141 3.22 -4.57 18.67
N TRP A 142 2.38 -5.57 18.89
CA TRP A 142 2.51 -6.55 19.96
C TRP A 142 2.41 -7.97 19.39
N THR A 143 3.38 -8.81 19.73
CA THR A 143 3.38 -10.24 19.35
C THR A 143 2.80 -11.08 20.47
N PHE A 144 1.73 -11.83 20.18
CA PHE A 144 1.05 -12.75 21.07
C PHE A 144 1.27 -14.20 20.60
N ASP A 145 1.61 -15.08 21.52
CA ASP A 145 1.77 -16.54 21.28
C ASP A 145 2.67 -16.89 20.08
N THR A 146 3.63 -16.02 19.72
CA THR A 146 4.51 -16.15 18.55
C THR A 146 3.79 -16.23 17.19
N LEU A 147 2.47 -16.37 17.19
CA LEU A 147 1.65 -16.55 15.97
C LEU A 147 0.87 -15.29 15.60
N TRP A 148 0.43 -14.51 16.57
CA TRP A 148 -0.37 -13.33 16.34
C TRP A 148 0.46 -12.06 16.53
N VAL A 149 0.39 -11.16 15.57
CA VAL A 149 0.90 -9.81 15.68
C VAL A 149 -0.25 -8.85 15.47
N VAL A 150 -0.43 -7.94 16.41
CA VAL A 150 -1.43 -6.85 16.33
C VAL A 150 -0.68 -5.54 16.35
N GLY A 151 -0.97 -4.65 15.43
CA GLY A 151 -0.29 -3.38 15.29
C GLY A 151 -1.25 -2.21 15.11
N VAL A 152 -0.80 -1.05 15.53
CA VAL A 152 -1.43 0.24 15.29
C VAL A 152 -0.38 1.25 14.87
N SER A 153 -0.71 2.11 13.91
CA SER A 153 0.11 3.27 13.57
C SER A 153 -0.75 4.51 13.45
N GLY A 154 -0.15 5.66 13.77
CA GLY A 154 -0.73 6.95 13.57
C GLY A 154 0.19 7.81 12.72
N PHE A 155 -0.40 8.62 11.86
CA PHE A 155 0.32 9.58 11.04
C PHE A 155 -0.31 10.97 11.09
N ALA A 156 0.53 11.97 10.92
CA ALA A 156 0.13 13.36 10.75
C ALA A 156 0.98 13.99 9.64
N GLY A 157 0.36 14.80 8.82
CA GLY A 157 1.03 15.41 7.68
C GLY A 157 0.43 16.73 7.24
N LEU A 158 1.15 17.37 6.33
CA LEU A 158 0.78 18.62 5.71
C LEU A 158 0.80 18.45 4.19
N ARG A 159 -0.22 18.98 3.54
CA ARG A 159 -0.31 19.14 2.09
C ARG A 159 -0.16 20.62 1.76
N ASN A 160 0.70 20.89 0.81
CA ASN A 160 0.88 22.24 0.26
C ASN A 160 0.82 22.16 -1.26
N LEU A 161 -0.08 22.89 -1.89
CA LEU A 161 -0.22 22.96 -3.34
C LEU A 161 -0.66 24.38 -3.72
N GLU A 162 0.29 25.21 -4.15
CA GLU A 162 0.09 26.61 -4.47
C GLU A 162 -0.58 27.38 -3.31
N GLN A 163 -1.89 27.64 -3.44
CA GLN A 163 -2.70 28.35 -2.45
C GLN A 163 -3.39 27.41 -1.44
N VAL A 164 -3.35 26.11 -1.70
CA VAL A 164 -4.00 25.12 -0.84
C VAL A 164 -3.04 24.65 0.23
N ASN A 165 -3.46 24.76 1.49
CA ASN A 165 -2.74 24.24 2.64
C ASN A 165 -3.70 23.40 3.47
N ALA A 166 -3.40 22.12 3.64
CA ALA A 166 -4.25 21.22 4.42
C ALA A 166 -3.44 20.37 5.39
N GLY A 167 -4.04 20.09 6.54
CA GLY A 167 -3.54 19.15 7.52
C GLY A 167 -4.21 17.78 7.34
N VAL A 168 -3.47 16.70 7.54
CA VAL A 168 -4.00 15.35 7.51
C VAL A 168 -3.58 14.58 8.75
N VAL A 169 -4.51 13.82 9.33
CA VAL A 169 -4.25 12.90 10.43
C VAL A 169 -4.97 11.58 10.19
N GLY A 170 -4.35 10.48 10.60
CA GLY A 170 -4.99 9.17 10.42
C GLY A 170 -4.35 8.08 11.25
N LEU A 171 -5.06 6.96 11.30
CA LEU A 171 -4.69 5.74 12.01
C LEU A 171 -4.80 4.52 11.09
N ASP A 172 -3.89 3.56 11.29
CA ASP A 172 -3.95 2.26 10.64
C ASP A 172 -3.95 1.16 11.70
N PHE A 173 -4.71 0.09 11.45
CA PHE A 173 -4.79 -1.08 12.32
C PHE A 173 -4.48 -2.34 11.51
N GLY A 174 -3.57 -3.16 12.02
CA GLY A 174 -3.18 -4.39 11.36
C GLY A 174 -3.18 -5.59 12.30
N VAL A 175 -3.57 -6.74 11.77
CA VAL A 175 -3.48 -8.02 12.47
C VAL A 175 -2.91 -9.05 11.52
N VAL A 176 -1.91 -9.78 11.94
CA VAL A 176 -1.33 -10.91 11.19
C VAL A 176 -1.34 -12.15 12.06
N ARG A 177 -1.84 -13.25 11.51
CA ARG A 177 -1.72 -14.58 12.11
C ARG A 177 -0.80 -15.43 11.27
N ARG A 178 0.31 -15.85 11.85
CA ARG A 178 1.30 -16.73 11.21
C ARG A 178 0.96 -18.19 11.44
N SER A 179 1.30 -19.04 10.50
CA SER A 179 1.18 -20.48 10.68
C SER A 179 2.27 -21.01 11.62
N ARG A 180 1.99 -22.08 12.33
CA ARG A 180 2.95 -22.70 13.26
C ARG A 180 4.20 -23.25 12.57
N ASN A 181 4.09 -23.65 11.33
CA ASN A 181 5.20 -24.16 10.52
C ASN A 181 6.06 -23.04 9.90
N GLY A 182 5.68 -21.76 10.07
CA GLY A 182 6.42 -20.61 9.55
C GLY A 182 6.30 -20.38 8.04
N TYR A 183 5.49 -21.16 7.31
CA TYR A 183 5.38 -21.06 5.85
C TYR A 183 4.18 -20.24 5.36
N GLY A 184 3.27 -19.89 6.21
CA GLY A 184 2.07 -19.15 5.82
C GLY A 184 1.67 -18.08 6.81
N ALA A 185 0.92 -17.12 6.33
CA ALA A 185 0.28 -16.10 7.15
C ALA A 185 -1.05 -15.66 6.54
N VAL A 186 -1.94 -15.18 7.39
CA VAL A 186 -3.17 -14.47 7.02
C VAL A 186 -3.16 -13.12 7.74
N GLY A 187 -3.50 -12.06 7.03
CA GLY A 187 -3.48 -10.70 7.57
C GLY A 187 -4.76 -9.93 7.28
N LEU A 188 -5.06 -9.01 8.16
CA LEU A 188 -6.09 -7.99 8.03
C LEU A 188 -5.45 -6.63 8.24
N LEU A 189 -5.75 -5.68 7.37
CA LEU A 189 -5.34 -4.29 7.50
C LEU A 189 -6.55 -3.38 7.29
N VAL A 190 -6.72 -2.42 8.18
CA VAL A 190 -7.61 -1.28 7.99
C VAL A 190 -6.73 -0.03 8.01
N SER A 191 -6.63 0.65 6.90
CA SER A 191 -5.74 1.80 6.73
C SER A 191 -6.49 3.09 6.43
N ASN A 192 -5.83 4.23 6.72
CA ASN A 192 -6.30 5.58 6.44
C ASN A 192 -7.60 5.95 7.19
N LEU A 193 -7.80 5.45 8.41
CA LEU A 193 -8.88 5.91 9.27
C LEU A 193 -8.56 7.31 9.79
N GLY A 194 -8.93 8.32 9.04
CA GLY A 194 -8.52 9.67 9.35
C GLY A 194 -9.33 10.73 8.64
N PHE A 195 -8.79 11.95 8.75
CA PHE A 195 -9.47 13.07 8.19
C PHE A 195 -8.48 14.17 7.75
N GLN A 196 -8.89 14.98 6.78
CA GLN A 196 -8.17 16.14 6.28
C GLN A 196 -8.96 17.41 6.57
N GLU A 197 -8.24 18.42 7.05
CA GLU A 197 -8.75 19.77 7.26
C GLU A 197 -8.02 20.76 6.34
N ASP A 198 -8.76 21.54 5.59
CA ASP A 198 -8.21 22.56 4.72
C ASP A 198 -8.09 23.89 5.45
N PHE A 199 -6.86 24.40 5.56
CA PHE A 199 -6.58 25.69 6.20
C PHE A 199 -6.72 26.89 5.25
N SER A 200 -6.84 26.61 3.95
CA SER A 200 -6.95 27.64 2.91
C SER A 200 -8.40 28.01 2.57
N GLY A 201 -9.37 27.16 2.95
CA GLY A 201 -10.78 27.32 2.62
C GLY A 201 -11.10 27.08 1.13
N ILE A 202 -10.20 26.44 0.39
CA ILE A 202 -10.33 26.18 -1.05
C ILE A 202 -10.81 24.76 -1.31
N MET A 203 -10.31 23.79 -0.53
CA MET A 203 -10.70 22.38 -0.63
C MET A 203 -11.73 22.01 0.45
N PRO A 204 -12.58 21.03 0.21
CA PRO A 204 -13.47 20.55 1.25
C PRO A 204 -12.68 19.79 2.33
N ASP A 205 -13.10 19.98 3.57
CA ASP A 205 -12.73 19.08 4.66
C ASP A 205 -13.40 17.74 4.45
N GLY A 206 -12.74 16.66 4.85
CA GLY A 206 -13.36 15.37 4.67
C GLY A 206 -12.59 14.20 5.27
N ARG A 207 -13.25 13.05 5.25
CA ARG A 207 -12.63 11.80 5.68
C ARG A 207 -11.66 11.30 4.62
N LEU A 208 -10.56 10.72 5.09
CA LEU A 208 -9.65 10.02 4.20
C LEU A 208 -10.32 8.76 3.67
N PRO A 209 -10.07 8.37 2.42
CA PRO A 209 -10.56 7.10 1.87
C PRO A 209 -9.86 5.95 2.60
N HIS A 210 -10.58 5.37 3.54
CA HIS A 210 -10.10 4.20 4.28
C HIS A 210 -10.10 2.97 3.38
N ASN A 211 -9.26 1.99 3.70
CA ASN A 211 -9.11 0.78 2.90
C ASN A 211 -9.02 -0.45 3.81
N VAL A 212 -9.97 -1.35 3.66
CA VAL A 212 -10.01 -2.64 4.35
C VAL A 212 -9.44 -3.72 3.44
N GLN A 213 -8.41 -4.41 3.90
CA GLN A 213 -7.67 -5.38 3.11
C GLN A 213 -7.50 -6.70 3.86
N LEU A 214 -7.65 -7.80 3.15
CA LEU A 214 -7.31 -9.14 3.59
C LEU A 214 -6.16 -9.69 2.74
N GLY A 215 -5.26 -10.42 3.37
CA GLY A 215 -4.14 -11.03 2.66
C GLY A 215 -3.86 -12.44 3.12
N VAL A 216 -3.28 -13.21 2.20
CA VAL A 216 -2.76 -14.56 2.47
C VAL A 216 -1.39 -14.66 1.80
N THR A 217 -0.42 -15.14 2.55
CA THR A 217 0.92 -15.46 2.04
C THR A 217 1.22 -16.92 2.33
N GLN A 218 1.72 -17.65 1.32
CA GLN A 218 2.10 -19.05 1.44
C GLN A 218 3.44 -19.32 0.76
N SER A 219 4.41 -19.77 1.54
CA SER A 219 5.70 -20.30 1.08
C SER A 219 5.66 -21.84 1.10
N PHE A 220 6.57 -22.46 0.37
CA PHE A 220 6.70 -23.93 0.30
C PHE A 220 8.12 -24.34 0.67
N PRO A 221 8.31 -25.34 1.57
CA PRO A 221 9.62 -25.73 2.07
C PRO A 221 10.60 -26.17 0.97
N ASN A 222 10.07 -26.85 -0.06
CA ASN A 222 10.86 -27.47 -1.12
C ASN A 222 10.76 -26.73 -2.46
N ALA A 223 10.21 -25.52 -2.46
CA ALA A 223 10.09 -24.73 -3.68
C ALA A 223 10.53 -23.27 -3.42
N PRO A 224 11.21 -22.64 -4.37
CA PRO A 224 11.73 -21.28 -4.20
C PRO A 224 10.64 -20.20 -4.33
N PHE A 225 9.36 -20.57 -4.25
CA PHE A 225 8.24 -19.68 -4.47
C PHE A 225 7.52 -19.34 -3.18
N THR A 226 7.11 -18.07 -3.08
CA THR A 226 6.15 -17.59 -2.08
C THR A 226 5.03 -16.87 -2.82
N PHE A 227 3.79 -17.31 -2.63
CA PHE A 227 2.61 -16.70 -3.23
C PHE A 227 2.01 -15.70 -2.26
N HIS A 228 1.61 -14.54 -2.78
CA HIS A 228 0.94 -13.47 -2.07
C HIS A 228 -0.39 -13.19 -2.76
N LEU A 229 -1.47 -13.21 -2.02
CA LEU A 229 -2.80 -12.87 -2.49
C LEU A 229 -3.39 -11.81 -1.57
N ARG A 230 -4.01 -10.80 -2.15
CA ARG A 230 -4.65 -9.71 -1.43
C ARG A 230 -6.01 -9.39 -2.02
N LEU A 231 -6.99 -9.21 -1.13
CA LEU A 231 -8.24 -8.55 -1.40
C LEU A 231 -8.17 -7.13 -0.82
N GLN A 232 -8.50 -6.15 -1.60
CA GLN A 232 -8.42 -4.72 -1.26
C GLN A 232 -9.77 -4.05 -1.37
N ARG A 233 -9.95 -2.92 -0.66
CA ARG A 233 -11.16 -2.08 -0.70
C ARG A 233 -12.45 -2.85 -0.40
N LEU A 234 -12.39 -3.70 0.63
CA LEU A 234 -13.53 -4.53 1.04
C LEU A 234 -14.69 -3.73 1.66
N GLU A 235 -14.46 -2.45 1.93
CA GLU A 235 -15.47 -1.51 2.41
C GLU A 235 -16.48 -1.08 1.33
N THR A 236 -16.14 -1.24 0.05
CA THR A 236 -17.03 -0.91 -1.07
C THR A 236 -16.98 -2.02 -2.12
N TRP A 237 -18.13 -2.40 -2.66
CA TRP A 237 -18.20 -3.43 -3.70
C TRP A 237 -17.93 -2.86 -5.09
N ASP A 238 -18.44 -1.65 -5.36
CA ASP A 238 -18.32 -1.05 -6.68
C ASP A 238 -17.02 -0.26 -6.81
N LEU A 239 -16.07 -0.83 -7.57
CA LEU A 239 -14.78 -0.24 -7.87
C LEU A 239 -14.64 0.23 -9.32
N ALA A 240 -15.70 0.05 -10.13
CA ALA A 240 -15.69 0.50 -11.51
C ALA A 240 -16.04 2.00 -11.59
N PRO A 241 -15.37 2.76 -12.45
CA PRO A 241 -15.83 4.11 -12.78
C PRO A 241 -17.25 4.11 -13.31
N ALA A 242 -18.01 5.18 -13.05
CA ALA A 242 -19.35 5.35 -13.59
C ALA A 242 -19.35 5.20 -15.11
N GLY A 243 -20.37 4.53 -15.66
CA GLY A 243 -20.48 4.27 -17.09
C GLY A 243 -19.66 3.09 -17.63
N THR A 244 -18.88 2.40 -16.78
CA THR A 244 -18.05 1.27 -17.23
C THR A 244 -18.86 0.13 -17.83
N TYR A 245 -20.07 -0.07 -17.36
CA TYR A 245 -20.96 -1.17 -17.78
C TYR A 245 -22.13 -0.71 -18.64
N ASP A 246 -22.17 0.57 -19.02
CA ASP A 246 -23.20 1.10 -19.90
C ASP A 246 -22.99 0.61 -21.33
N ASP A 247 -24.06 0.50 -22.06
CA ASP A 247 -24.02 0.20 -23.49
C ASP A 247 -23.32 1.33 -24.24
N LEU A 248 -22.53 0.98 -25.25
CA LEU A 248 -21.83 1.95 -26.08
C LEU A 248 -22.73 2.41 -27.20
N TYR A 249 -22.89 3.72 -27.34
CA TYR A 249 -23.57 4.31 -28.49
C TYR A 249 -22.55 4.66 -29.58
N ASP A 250 -22.71 4.09 -30.78
CA ASP A 250 -21.90 4.45 -31.93
C ASP A 250 -22.56 5.63 -32.66
N PRO A 251 -21.97 6.82 -32.60
CA PRO A 251 -22.54 8.02 -33.22
C PRO A 251 -22.52 8.00 -34.77
N LEU A 252 -21.68 7.12 -35.37
CA LEU A 252 -21.58 7.02 -36.84
C LEU A 252 -22.69 6.14 -37.44
N THR A 253 -23.02 5.05 -36.77
CA THR A 253 -24.02 4.09 -37.23
C THR A 253 -25.39 4.25 -36.56
N GLY A 254 -25.44 5.00 -35.44
CA GLY A 254 -26.65 5.15 -34.63
C GLY A 254 -27.01 3.86 -33.85
N THR A 255 -26.13 2.88 -33.81
CA THR A 255 -26.38 1.59 -33.16
C THR A 255 -25.95 1.58 -31.70
N ILE A 256 -26.70 0.87 -30.85
CA ILE A 256 -26.32 0.58 -29.49
C ILE A 256 -25.56 -0.74 -29.50
N ILE A 257 -24.35 -0.73 -29.00
CA ILE A 257 -23.49 -1.92 -28.79
C ILE A 257 -23.66 -2.36 -27.35
N PRO A 258 -24.31 -3.51 -27.07
CA PRO A 258 -24.53 -3.99 -25.72
C PRO A 258 -23.21 -4.28 -25.05
N ASN A 259 -23.13 -3.97 -23.76
CA ASN A 259 -21.97 -4.33 -22.93
C ASN A 259 -22.19 -5.72 -22.29
N ASP A 260 -21.57 -6.75 -22.84
CA ASP A 260 -21.70 -8.14 -22.38
C ASP A 260 -20.75 -8.48 -21.20
N THR A 261 -20.19 -7.48 -20.53
CA THR A 261 -19.25 -7.72 -19.43
C THR A 261 -19.95 -8.39 -18.25
N TRP A 262 -19.38 -9.49 -17.74
CA TRP A 262 -19.85 -10.12 -16.53
C TRP A 262 -19.52 -9.23 -15.31
N VAL A 263 -20.45 -8.34 -14.98
CA VAL A 263 -20.29 -7.26 -13.98
C VAL A 263 -19.80 -7.81 -12.63
N TRP A 264 -20.44 -8.86 -12.10
CA TRP A 264 -20.05 -9.42 -10.80
C TRP A 264 -18.60 -9.95 -10.80
N GLY A 265 -18.21 -10.63 -11.88
CA GLY A 265 -16.85 -11.15 -12.02
C GLY A 265 -15.81 -10.05 -12.17
N ASP A 266 -16.06 -9.03 -13.01
CA ASP A 266 -15.17 -7.90 -13.15
C ASP A 266 -14.99 -7.15 -11.83
N GLN A 267 -16.08 -6.89 -11.10
CA GLN A 267 -16.02 -6.27 -9.77
C GLN A 267 -15.20 -7.12 -8.78
N PHE A 268 -15.47 -8.42 -8.70
CA PHE A 268 -14.69 -9.30 -7.81
C PHE A 268 -13.19 -9.26 -8.12
N PHE A 269 -12.82 -9.37 -9.40
CA PHE A 269 -11.40 -9.32 -9.78
C PHE A 269 -10.75 -7.96 -9.55
N ARG A 270 -11.50 -6.85 -9.53
CA ARG A 270 -10.98 -5.53 -9.14
C ARG A 270 -10.53 -5.47 -7.69
N HIS A 271 -11.14 -6.26 -6.81
CA HIS A 271 -10.65 -6.39 -5.43
C HIS A 271 -9.37 -7.22 -5.33
N LEU A 272 -9.05 -8.04 -6.33
CA LEU A 272 -7.97 -9.01 -6.28
C LEU A 272 -6.65 -8.42 -6.79
N SER A 273 -5.61 -8.59 -6.01
CA SER A 273 -4.23 -8.44 -6.46
C SER A 273 -3.36 -9.54 -5.86
N GLY A 274 -2.30 -9.88 -6.56
CA GLY A 274 -1.42 -10.93 -6.10
C GLY A 274 -0.04 -10.88 -6.73
N GLY A 275 0.88 -11.61 -6.13
CA GLY A 275 2.24 -11.68 -6.59
C GLY A 275 2.95 -12.94 -6.18
N VAL A 276 4.12 -13.12 -6.74
CA VAL A 276 5.01 -14.23 -6.45
C VAL A 276 6.39 -13.69 -6.12
N THR A 277 6.94 -14.15 -5.00
CA THR A 277 8.36 -13.99 -4.69
C THR A 277 9.10 -15.24 -5.13
N LEU A 278 10.17 -15.08 -5.88
CA LEU A 278 11.07 -16.13 -6.33
C LEU A 278 12.41 -15.98 -5.59
N ASN A 279 12.75 -16.95 -4.75
CA ASN A 279 14.03 -16.97 -4.05
C ASN A 279 15.12 -17.55 -4.97
N LEU A 280 15.99 -16.68 -5.49
CA LEU A 280 17.08 -17.02 -6.41
C LEU A 280 18.40 -17.26 -5.66
N GLY A 281 18.32 -17.95 -4.52
CA GLY A 281 19.45 -18.21 -3.63
C GLY A 281 19.36 -17.39 -2.34
N THR A 282 20.48 -17.24 -1.65
CA THR A 282 20.54 -16.60 -0.33
C THR A 282 20.50 -15.07 -0.39
N HIS A 283 20.92 -14.48 -1.51
CA HIS A 283 21.15 -13.04 -1.62
C HIS A 283 20.28 -12.33 -2.66
N LEU A 284 19.57 -13.08 -3.51
CA LEU A 284 18.79 -12.51 -4.59
C LEU A 284 17.34 -13.00 -4.53
N ARG A 285 16.38 -12.11 -4.68
CA ARG A 285 14.96 -12.39 -4.78
C ARG A 285 14.36 -11.67 -5.97
N GLY A 286 13.56 -12.38 -6.75
CA GLY A 286 12.75 -11.82 -7.82
C GLY A 286 11.30 -11.66 -7.34
N TYR A 287 10.60 -10.69 -7.90
CA TYR A 287 9.19 -10.42 -7.61
C TYR A 287 8.43 -10.24 -8.91
N LEU A 288 7.24 -10.80 -8.96
CA LEU A 288 6.28 -10.62 -10.03
C LEU A 288 4.92 -10.34 -9.39
N GLY A 289 4.23 -9.30 -9.82
CA GLY A 289 2.94 -8.92 -9.27
C GLY A 289 1.95 -8.49 -10.33
N TYR A 290 0.67 -8.62 -9.98
CA TYR A 290 -0.45 -8.21 -10.81
C TYR A 290 -1.57 -7.59 -9.96
N ASN A 291 -2.12 -6.49 -10.43
CA ASN A 291 -3.26 -5.81 -9.82
C ASN A 291 -4.33 -5.54 -10.90
N HIS A 292 -5.45 -6.26 -10.79
CA HIS A 292 -6.52 -6.19 -11.80
C HIS A 292 -7.26 -4.85 -11.79
N GLN A 293 -7.51 -4.27 -10.62
CA GLN A 293 -8.12 -2.94 -10.52
C GLN A 293 -7.31 -1.90 -11.31
N ARG A 294 -5.98 -1.91 -11.08
CA ARG A 294 -5.08 -0.99 -11.78
C ARG A 294 -5.10 -1.20 -13.29
N GLN A 295 -5.13 -2.47 -13.74
CA GLN A 295 -5.25 -2.79 -15.17
C GLN A 295 -6.52 -2.17 -15.78
N LYS A 296 -7.64 -2.30 -15.10
CA LYS A 296 -8.95 -1.83 -15.62
C LYS A 296 -9.12 -0.32 -15.50
N THR A 297 -8.73 0.27 -14.39
CA THR A 297 -8.94 1.71 -14.12
C THR A 297 -8.00 2.60 -14.94
N MET A 298 -6.77 2.11 -15.19
CA MET A 298 -5.73 2.88 -15.89
C MET A 298 -5.56 2.49 -17.37
N ALA A 299 -6.49 1.71 -17.90
CA ALA A 299 -6.51 1.36 -19.33
C ALA A 299 -7.11 2.52 -20.16
N ALA A 300 -6.54 2.77 -21.32
CA ALA A 300 -7.14 3.67 -22.30
C ALA A 300 -8.13 2.90 -23.18
N ALA A 301 -9.22 3.54 -23.56
CA ALA A 301 -10.20 2.95 -24.47
C ALA A 301 -9.54 2.46 -25.78
N GLY A 302 -9.79 1.21 -26.14
CA GLY A 302 -9.25 0.60 -27.36
C GLY A 302 -7.77 0.18 -27.32
N ARG A 303 -7.10 0.27 -26.17
CA ARG A 303 -5.71 -0.21 -26.00
C ARG A 303 -5.60 -1.23 -24.89
N THR A 304 -5.24 -2.45 -25.25
CA THR A 304 -4.81 -3.49 -24.29
C THR A 304 -3.36 -3.19 -23.88
N GLY A 305 -3.17 -2.65 -22.67
CA GLY A 305 -1.85 -2.41 -22.09
C GLY A 305 -1.46 -3.49 -21.08
N VAL A 306 -0.20 -3.53 -20.70
CA VAL A 306 0.34 -4.36 -19.59
C VAL A 306 0.16 -3.67 -18.23
N ASN A 307 -0.80 -2.75 -18.12
CA ASN A 307 -1.12 -2.05 -16.89
C ASN A 307 -1.42 -3.05 -15.77
N GLY A 308 -1.02 -2.72 -14.55
CA GLY A 308 -1.21 -3.59 -13.40
C GLY A 308 -0.14 -4.67 -13.23
N LEU A 309 0.72 -4.92 -14.23
CA LEU A 309 1.89 -5.78 -14.06
C LEU A 309 3.02 -5.02 -13.36
N SER A 310 3.73 -5.75 -12.51
CA SER A 310 4.87 -5.23 -11.77
C SER A 310 5.96 -6.29 -11.69
N LEU A 311 7.21 -5.86 -11.77
CA LEU A 311 8.39 -6.70 -11.66
C LEU A 311 9.37 -6.08 -10.67
N GLY A 312 10.15 -6.90 -9.98
CA GLY A 312 11.19 -6.37 -9.10
C GLY A 312 12.28 -7.36 -8.76
N LEU A 313 13.35 -6.81 -8.27
CA LEU A 313 14.51 -7.54 -7.78
C LEU A 313 14.96 -6.95 -6.44
N ARG A 314 15.41 -7.80 -5.53
CA ARG A 314 16.08 -7.42 -4.29
C ARG A 314 17.39 -8.17 -4.17
N GLY A 315 18.46 -7.44 -3.91
CA GLY A 315 19.77 -7.98 -3.61
C GLY A 315 20.19 -7.66 -2.19
N GLN A 316 20.68 -8.65 -1.46
CA GLN A 316 21.24 -8.51 -0.12
C GLN A 316 22.74 -8.67 -0.17
N PHE A 317 23.45 -7.60 0.18
CA PHE A 317 24.89 -7.62 0.33
C PHE A 317 25.26 -7.43 1.80
N ARG A 318 26.52 -7.66 2.12
CA ARG A 318 27.02 -7.64 3.50
C ARG A 318 26.65 -6.37 4.30
N SER A 319 26.59 -5.23 3.65
CA SER A 319 26.37 -3.93 4.31
C SER A 319 25.16 -3.17 3.80
N ILE A 320 24.62 -3.55 2.66
CA ILE A 320 23.56 -2.82 1.96
C ILE A 320 22.59 -3.82 1.35
N ASP A 321 21.30 -3.61 1.56
CA ASP A 321 20.26 -4.27 0.80
C ASP A 321 19.67 -3.25 -0.16
N PHE A 322 19.56 -3.60 -1.42
CA PHE A 322 18.88 -2.78 -2.42
C PHE A 322 17.68 -3.50 -3.00
N SER A 323 16.69 -2.75 -3.40
CA SER A 323 15.55 -3.26 -4.15
C SER A 323 15.21 -2.31 -5.29
N LEU A 324 14.84 -2.89 -6.40
CA LEU A 324 14.41 -2.20 -7.61
C LEU A 324 13.08 -2.80 -8.05
N ALA A 325 12.10 -1.97 -8.37
CA ALA A 325 10.87 -2.44 -8.97
C ALA A 325 10.42 -1.51 -10.10
N ARG A 326 9.81 -2.12 -11.10
CA ARG A 326 9.14 -1.41 -12.18
C ARG A 326 7.68 -1.83 -12.21
N SER A 327 6.81 -0.84 -12.06
CA SER A 327 5.35 -1.04 -12.06
C SER A 327 4.73 -0.23 -13.18
N VAL A 328 3.87 -0.87 -13.95
CA VAL A 328 3.10 -0.17 -15.00
C VAL A 328 1.82 0.33 -14.35
N TYR A 329 1.87 1.57 -13.84
CA TYR A 329 0.73 2.22 -13.19
C TYR A 329 -0.28 2.76 -14.20
N HIS A 330 0.20 3.34 -15.28
CA HIS A 330 -0.62 4.00 -16.29
C HIS A 330 -0.11 3.69 -17.69
N PHE A 331 -0.98 3.72 -18.71
CA PHE A 331 -0.56 3.48 -20.08
C PHE A 331 0.45 4.51 -20.62
N ALA A 332 0.46 5.72 -20.03
CA ALA A 332 1.39 6.79 -20.42
C ALA A 332 2.81 6.60 -19.85
N GLY A 333 3.00 5.71 -18.88
CA GLY A 333 4.32 5.52 -18.29
C GLY A 333 4.39 4.44 -17.22
N SER A 334 5.58 3.91 -17.06
CA SER A 334 5.92 3.01 -15.96
C SER A 334 6.69 3.77 -14.89
N SER A 335 6.44 3.40 -13.65
CA SER A 335 7.10 4.00 -12.48
C SER A 335 8.21 3.11 -11.99
N THR A 336 9.30 3.70 -11.54
CA THR A 336 10.48 3.01 -11.03
C THR A 336 10.62 3.25 -9.53
N HIS A 337 10.61 2.17 -8.76
CA HIS A 337 10.82 2.19 -7.32
C HIS A 337 12.24 1.74 -6.99
N LEU A 338 12.90 2.50 -6.15
CA LEU A 338 14.20 2.18 -5.58
C LEU A 338 14.04 2.03 -4.07
N GLY A 339 14.67 1.02 -3.50
CA GLY A 339 14.72 0.85 -2.05
C GLY A 339 16.14 0.54 -1.61
N LEU A 340 16.52 1.11 -0.47
CA LEU A 340 17.81 0.92 0.13
C LEU A 340 17.67 0.70 1.62
N VAL A 341 18.35 -0.31 2.17
CA VAL A 341 18.51 -0.52 3.61
C VAL A 341 19.96 -0.26 3.97
N LEU A 342 20.15 0.72 4.83
CA LEU A 342 21.46 1.02 5.41
C LEU A 342 21.56 0.39 6.79
N ARG A 343 22.51 -0.52 6.95
CA ARG A 343 22.77 -1.19 8.23
C ARG A 343 23.44 -0.22 9.19
N LEU A 344 22.71 0.18 10.21
CA LEU A 344 23.26 1.02 11.26
C LEU A 344 24.23 0.19 12.12
N PRO A 345 25.41 0.71 12.48
CA PRO A 345 26.33 0.01 13.36
C PRO A 345 25.62 -0.25 14.70
N ASN A 346 25.56 -1.51 15.09
CA ASN A 346 24.87 -1.96 16.29
C ASN A 346 25.53 -1.30 17.53
N GLN A 347 24.82 -0.40 18.18
CA GLN A 347 25.31 0.24 19.43
C GLN A 347 25.15 -0.67 20.65
N ALA A 348 24.56 -1.82 20.51
CA ALA A 348 24.43 -2.79 21.57
C ALA A 348 25.21 -4.06 21.19
N GLY A 349 26.36 -4.28 21.81
CA GLY A 349 27.12 -5.52 21.72
C GLY A 349 26.37 -6.72 22.31
N LYS A 350 25.27 -7.14 21.62
CA LYS A 350 24.57 -8.40 21.91
C LYS A 350 24.37 -9.10 20.56
N THR A 351 25.24 -10.05 20.31
CA THR A 351 25.05 -11.10 19.32
C THR A 351 23.66 -11.72 19.50
N PRO A 352 22.77 -11.76 18.50
CA PRO A 352 21.53 -12.51 18.64
C PRO A 352 21.86 -13.99 18.86
N PRO A 353 21.14 -14.70 19.74
CA PRO A 353 21.36 -16.13 19.93
C PRO A 353 21.10 -16.85 18.62
N VAL A 354 22.12 -17.54 18.13
CA VAL A 354 21.98 -18.53 17.06
C VAL A 354 21.00 -19.58 17.56
N LYS A 355 19.80 -19.64 16.99
CA LYS A 355 18.89 -20.76 17.25
C LYS A 355 19.37 -21.99 16.50
N PRO A 356 19.38 -23.15 17.19
CA PRO A 356 19.73 -24.43 16.59
C PRO A 356 18.75 -24.88 15.51
#